data_5b68b5c56c19fb80b3e33475cfd10cdd
#
_entry.id   5b68b5c56c19fb80b3e33475cfd10cdd
#
_cell.length_a   1.000
_cell.length_b   1.000
_cell.length_c   1.000
_cell.angle_alpha   90.00
_cell.angle_beta   90.00
_cell.angle_gamma   90.00
#
_symmetry.space_group_name_H-M   'P 1'
#
loop_
_entity.id
_entity.type
_entity.pdbx_description
1 polymer ?
#
loop_
_entity_poly.entity_id
_entity_poly.type
_entity_poly.pdbx_seq_one_letter_code
_entity_poly.pdbx_strand_id
1 'polypeptide(L)'
;MLFRSAFAVGTDYPVVGLDPFQTIYAAVTRKDAGGRISGQNPWEVIDMATVLKGYTYGAAYVYQAEDRTGSIEEGKCANLIVLDQNLFTIDPEKIPDTKVVWNIFEGQTIYDRLNNLAGASGI
;
A
#
# COMPACT_ATOMS: atom_id res chain seq x y z
N MET A 1 -24.49 10.25 4.21
CA MET A 1 -24.52 9.97 2.77
C MET A 1 -23.22 9.26 2.42
N LEU A 2 -23.25 7.95 2.22
CA LEU A 2 -22.04 7.17 1.87
C LEU A 2 -21.79 7.39 0.37
N PHE A 3 -20.79 8.17 0.05
CA PHE A 3 -20.28 8.23 -1.30
C PHE A 3 -19.62 6.88 -1.63
N ARG A 4 -20.26 6.07 -2.45
CA ARG A 4 -19.71 4.83 -3.00
C ARG A 4 -18.83 5.13 -4.23
N SER A 5 -18.06 6.19 -4.18
CA SER A 5 -17.12 6.48 -5.25
C SER A 5 -15.88 5.60 -5.11
N ALA A 6 -15.47 4.96 -6.19
CA ALA A 6 -14.15 4.36 -6.26
C ALA A 6 -13.12 5.47 -6.13
N PHE A 7 -12.07 5.25 -5.34
CA PHE A 7 -10.97 6.18 -5.19
C PHE A 7 -9.64 5.41 -5.22
N ALA A 8 -8.60 6.09 -5.65
CA ALA A 8 -7.23 5.60 -5.56
C ALA A 8 -6.45 6.44 -4.55
N VAL A 9 -5.45 5.83 -3.95
CA VAL A 9 -4.51 6.47 -3.03
C VAL A 9 -3.14 6.52 -3.70
N GLY A 10 -2.44 7.62 -3.54
CA GLY A 10 -1.09 7.81 -4.04
C GLY A 10 -0.33 8.86 -3.24
N THR A 11 0.96 8.97 -3.46
CA THR A 11 1.85 9.90 -2.73
C THR A 11 2.03 11.24 -3.44
N ASP A 12 1.62 11.34 -4.69
CA ASP A 12 1.87 12.51 -5.53
C ASP A 12 3.36 12.94 -5.49
N TYR A 13 4.24 11.94 -5.64
CA TYR A 13 5.69 12.19 -5.60
C TYR A 13 6.07 13.30 -6.61
N PRO A 14 6.88 14.29 -6.23
CA PRO A 14 7.73 14.38 -5.03
C PRO A 14 7.10 15.16 -3.85
N VAL A 15 5.80 15.38 -3.82
CA VAL A 15 5.12 16.08 -2.71
C VAL A 15 5.34 15.37 -1.39
N VAL A 16 5.17 14.04 -1.37
CA VAL A 16 5.63 13.16 -0.29
C VAL A 16 6.47 12.03 -0.86
N GLY A 17 7.17 11.30 0.01
CA GLY A 17 8.02 10.17 -0.39
C GLY A 17 7.22 9.04 -1.05
N LEU A 18 7.92 8.15 -1.74
CA LEU A 18 7.30 7.00 -2.45
C LEU A 18 6.81 5.89 -1.51
N ASP A 19 7.23 5.90 -0.23
CA ASP A 19 6.86 4.88 0.76
C ASP A 19 5.35 4.94 1.07
N PRO A 20 4.55 3.94 0.67
CA PRO A 20 3.11 3.93 0.89
C PRO A 20 2.72 3.80 2.36
N PHE A 21 3.57 3.23 3.20
CA PHE A 21 3.24 2.99 4.61
C PHE A 21 3.12 4.28 5.41
N GLN A 22 3.84 5.34 5.02
CA GLN A 22 3.67 6.67 5.59
C GLN A 22 2.27 7.24 5.31
N THR A 23 1.80 7.10 4.07
CA THR A 23 0.47 7.56 3.67
C THR A 23 -0.62 6.70 4.30
N ILE A 24 -0.44 5.37 4.39
CA ILE A 24 -1.36 4.47 5.08
C ILE A 24 -1.48 4.86 6.55
N TYR A 25 -0.34 5.10 7.23
CA TYR A 25 -0.32 5.56 8.61
C TYR A 25 -1.13 6.85 8.80
N ALA A 26 -0.87 7.86 7.95
CA ALA A 26 -1.59 9.12 8.00
C ALA A 26 -3.11 8.93 7.77
N ALA A 27 -3.51 8.06 6.86
CA ALA A 27 -4.91 7.78 6.55
C ALA A 27 -5.66 7.14 7.74
N VAL A 28 -5.03 6.21 8.46
CA VAL A 28 -5.67 5.49 9.56
C VAL A 28 -5.54 6.17 10.93
N THR A 29 -4.60 7.12 11.10
CA THR A 29 -4.35 7.79 12.38
C THR A 29 -4.57 9.30 12.35
N ARG A 30 -4.60 9.92 11.18
CA ARG A 30 -4.58 11.38 10.97
C ARG A 30 -3.32 12.03 11.58
N LYS A 31 -2.23 11.28 11.68
CA LYS A 31 -0.91 11.73 12.11
C LYS A 31 0.09 11.63 10.97
N ASP A 32 1.17 12.40 11.01
CA ASP A 32 2.34 12.14 10.18
C ASP A 32 3.40 11.38 10.99
N ALA A 33 4.17 10.52 10.32
CA ALA A 33 5.23 9.76 10.98
C ALA A 33 6.39 10.63 11.49
N GLY A 34 6.47 11.88 11.05
CA GLY A 34 7.43 12.87 11.55
C GLY A 34 6.97 13.58 12.82
N GLY A 35 5.77 13.31 13.33
CA GLY A 35 5.23 13.90 14.55
C GLY A 35 4.86 15.38 14.45
N ARG A 36 4.83 15.95 13.24
CA ARG A 36 4.48 17.36 13.02
C ARG A 36 2.97 17.59 13.04
N ILE A 37 2.18 16.57 12.68
CA ILE A 37 0.73 16.58 12.71
C ILE A 37 0.28 15.52 13.70
N SER A 38 -0.53 15.90 14.67
CA SER A 38 -0.96 15.02 15.74
C SER A 38 -2.49 14.92 15.75
N GLY A 39 -3.00 13.97 14.94
CA GLY A 39 -4.39 13.54 15.03
C GLY A 39 -5.44 14.61 14.78
N GLN A 40 -5.23 15.52 13.85
CA GLN A 40 -6.25 16.49 13.45
C GLN A 40 -7.44 15.79 12.80
N ASN A 41 -8.65 16.23 13.12
CA ASN A 41 -9.90 15.68 12.62
C ASN A 41 -9.98 14.14 12.80
N PRO A 42 -9.94 13.62 14.01
CA PRO A 42 -9.89 12.16 14.26
C PRO A 42 -11.10 11.40 13.71
N TRP A 43 -12.18 12.10 13.38
CA TRP A 43 -13.38 11.52 12.74
C TRP A 43 -13.23 11.30 11.22
N GLU A 44 -12.14 11.76 10.61
CA GLU A 44 -11.85 11.58 9.18
C GLU A 44 -10.88 10.42 8.92
N VAL A 45 -10.65 9.55 9.90
CA VAL A 45 -9.83 8.35 9.71
C VAL A 45 -10.47 7.42 8.68
N ILE A 46 -9.63 6.76 7.90
CA ILE A 46 -10.02 5.72 6.95
C ILE A 46 -9.62 4.38 7.55
N ASP A 47 -10.49 3.38 7.52
CA ASP A 47 -10.13 2.03 7.98
C ASP A 47 -9.08 1.38 7.08
N MET A 48 -8.32 0.43 7.63
CA MET A 48 -7.20 -0.24 6.96
C MET A 48 -7.63 -0.93 5.66
N ALA A 49 -8.78 -1.61 5.65
CA ALA A 49 -9.26 -2.30 4.47
C ALA A 49 -9.57 -1.32 3.33
N THR A 50 -10.17 -0.19 3.67
CA THR A 50 -10.52 0.86 2.71
C THR A 50 -9.28 1.50 2.10
N VAL A 51 -8.27 1.86 2.90
CA VAL A 51 -7.05 2.48 2.37
C VAL A 51 -6.24 1.49 1.51
N LEU A 52 -6.13 0.22 1.93
CA LEU A 52 -5.46 -0.79 1.12
C LEU A 52 -6.18 -1.06 -0.20
N LYS A 53 -7.52 -1.09 -0.19
CA LYS A 53 -8.31 -1.17 -1.42
C LYS A 53 -8.04 0.02 -2.35
N GLY A 54 -7.86 1.22 -1.81
CA GLY A 54 -7.48 2.41 -2.58
C GLY A 54 -6.10 2.28 -3.25
N TYR A 55 -5.14 1.64 -2.58
CA TYR A 55 -3.81 1.37 -3.14
C TYR A 55 -3.78 0.22 -4.16
N THR A 56 -4.74 -0.68 -4.14
CA THR A 56 -4.77 -1.88 -4.99
C THR A 56 -5.85 -1.77 -6.06
N TYR A 57 -7.05 -2.24 -5.77
CA TYR A 57 -8.18 -2.24 -6.70
C TYR A 57 -8.55 -0.82 -7.17
N GLY A 58 -8.56 0.16 -6.26
CA GLY A 58 -8.90 1.54 -6.61
C GLY A 58 -7.91 2.14 -7.60
N ALA A 59 -6.60 1.89 -7.41
CA ALA A 59 -5.58 2.30 -8.36
C ALA A 59 -5.74 1.63 -9.72
N ALA A 60 -5.98 0.30 -9.76
CA ALA A 60 -6.23 -0.42 -10.99
C ALA A 60 -7.47 0.11 -11.73
N TYR A 61 -8.55 0.41 -11.00
CA TYR A 61 -9.78 0.97 -11.55
C TYR A 61 -9.56 2.33 -12.23
N VAL A 62 -8.79 3.23 -11.61
CA VAL A 62 -8.47 4.55 -12.20
C VAL A 62 -7.72 4.41 -13.53
N TYR A 63 -6.88 3.37 -13.66
CA TYR A 63 -6.18 3.06 -14.91
C TYR A 63 -6.95 2.17 -15.86
N GLN A 64 -8.20 1.81 -15.55
CA GLN A 64 -9.03 0.88 -16.35
C GLN A 64 -8.33 -0.48 -16.56
N ALA A 65 -7.70 -0.98 -15.50
CA ALA A 65 -6.93 -2.22 -15.50
C ALA A 65 -7.44 -3.21 -14.42
N GLU A 66 -8.59 -2.96 -13.81
CA GLU A 66 -9.16 -3.76 -12.72
C GLU A 66 -9.50 -5.20 -13.14
N ASP A 67 -9.72 -5.44 -14.44
CA ASP A 67 -9.91 -6.80 -14.98
C ASP A 67 -8.62 -7.61 -15.02
N ARG A 68 -7.46 -6.95 -14.97
CA ARG A 68 -6.15 -7.56 -15.11
C ARG A 68 -5.32 -7.57 -13.83
N THR A 69 -5.56 -6.64 -12.92
CA THR A 69 -4.75 -6.46 -11.71
C THR A 69 -5.55 -5.76 -10.60
N GLY A 70 -4.92 -5.52 -9.44
CA GLY A 70 -5.51 -4.79 -8.32
C GLY A 70 -6.23 -5.65 -7.30
N SER A 71 -6.43 -6.94 -7.58
CA SER A 71 -6.99 -7.92 -6.63
C SER A 71 -6.39 -9.30 -6.88
N ILE A 72 -6.44 -10.15 -5.85
CA ILE A 72 -5.98 -11.54 -5.93
C ILE A 72 -7.16 -12.40 -6.36
N GLU A 73 -7.27 -12.62 -7.66
CA GLU A 73 -8.34 -13.39 -8.29
C GLU A 73 -7.77 -14.25 -9.41
N GLU A 74 -8.39 -15.41 -9.64
CA GLU A 74 -8.00 -16.29 -10.74
C GLU A 74 -8.15 -15.57 -12.09
N GLY A 75 -7.14 -15.72 -12.94
CA GLY A 75 -7.10 -15.08 -14.26
C GLY A 75 -6.47 -13.69 -14.29
N LYS A 76 -6.18 -13.07 -13.13
CA LYS A 76 -5.45 -11.80 -13.06
C LYS A 76 -3.94 -11.98 -13.00
N CYS A 77 -3.21 -10.93 -13.38
CA CYS A 77 -1.76 -10.90 -13.27
C CYS A 77 -1.33 -11.08 -11.81
N ALA A 78 -0.37 -11.95 -11.57
CA ALA A 78 0.22 -12.15 -10.24
C ALA A 78 1.16 -10.99 -9.90
N ASN A 79 0.58 -9.85 -9.54
CA ASN A 79 1.25 -8.66 -9.03
C ASN A 79 1.01 -8.60 -7.52
N LEU A 80 1.96 -9.09 -6.73
CA LEU A 80 1.78 -9.36 -5.32
C LEU A 80 2.98 -8.86 -4.51
N ILE A 81 2.72 -8.37 -3.32
CA ILE A 81 3.75 -8.14 -2.31
C ILE A 81 3.44 -8.91 -1.04
N VAL A 82 4.48 -9.38 -0.37
CA VAL A 82 4.41 -9.94 0.98
C VAL A 82 5.07 -8.97 1.94
N LEU A 83 4.40 -8.69 3.03
CA LEU A 83 4.86 -7.79 4.08
C LEU A 83 5.39 -8.57 5.27
N ASP A 84 6.32 -7.98 6.03
CA ASP A 84 6.85 -8.57 7.27
C ASP A 84 5.90 -8.43 8.47
N GLN A 85 4.82 -7.66 8.32
CA GLN A 85 3.83 -7.42 9.36
C GLN A 85 2.40 -7.51 8.80
N ASN A 86 1.46 -7.92 9.66
CA ASN A 86 0.04 -7.88 9.33
C ASN A 86 -0.54 -6.51 9.72
N LEU A 87 -0.80 -5.67 8.74
CA LEU A 87 -1.29 -4.31 8.91
C LEU A 87 -2.65 -4.21 9.63
N PHE A 88 -3.43 -5.31 9.66
CA PHE A 88 -4.72 -5.34 10.34
C PHE A 88 -4.62 -5.59 11.85
N THR A 89 -3.49 -6.09 12.32
CA THR A 89 -3.33 -6.53 13.72
C THR A 89 -2.20 -5.84 14.48
N ILE A 90 -1.28 -5.18 13.78
CA ILE A 90 -0.19 -4.44 14.43
C ILE A 90 -0.69 -3.15 15.08
N ASP A 91 0.08 -2.65 16.03
CA ASP A 91 -0.07 -1.29 16.55
C ASP A 91 0.05 -0.29 15.38
N PRO A 92 -0.91 0.62 15.19
CA PRO A 92 -0.83 1.64 14.14
C PRO A 92 0.48 2.42 14.10
N GLU A 93 1.09 2.69 15.26
CA GLU A 93 2.38 3.40 15.36
C GLU A 93 3.55 2.63 14.70
N LYS A 94 3.36 1.34 14.41
CA LYS A 94 4.35 0.49 13.72
C LYS A 94 4.12 0.36 12.21
N ILE A 95 3.05 0.91 11.69
CA ILE A 95 2.76 0.86 10.24
C ILE A 95 3.92 1.42 9.42
N PRO A 96 4.55 2.56 9.78
CA PRO A 96 5.67 3.11 9.02
C PRO A 96 6.92 2.21 8.97
N ASP A 97 7.06 1.27 9.91
CA ASP A 97 8.21 0.34 9.97
C ASP A 97 8.04 -0.89 9.07
N THR A 98 6.85 -1.07 8.48
CA THR A 98 6.53 -2.21 7.62
C THR A 98 7.46 -2.29 6.42
N LYS A 99 7.91 -3.50 6.09
CA LYS A 99 8.80 -3.76 4.95
C LYS A 99 8.19 -4.79 4.01
N VAL A 100 8.41 -4.58 2.72
CA VAL A 100 8.18 -5.62 1.73
C VAL A 100 9.29 -6.66 1.86
N VAL A 101 8.92 -7.93 2.02
CA VAL A 101 9.86 -9.05 2.08
C VAL A 101 9.91 -9.83 0.79
N TRP A 102 8.86 -9.77 0.01
CA TRP A 102 8.80 -10.41 -1.31
C TRP A 102 7.93 -9.58 -2.25
N ASN A 103 8.40 -9.40 -3.49
CA ASN A 103 7.67 -8.71 -4.53
C ASN A 103 7.65 -9.56 -5.81
N ILE A 104 6.46 -9.80 -6.31
CA ILE A 104 6.18 -10.56 -7.51
C ILE A 104 5.51 -9.62 -8.52
N PHE A 105 6.05 -9.56 -9.72
CA PHE A 105 5.49 -8.81 -10.82
C PHE A 105 5.25 -9.73 -12.02
N GLU A 106 4.03 -9.79 -12.51
CA GLU A 106 3.60 -10.69 -13.59
C GLU A 106 4.04 -12.15 -13.39
N GLY A 107 3.95 -12.64 -12.14
CA GLY A 107 4.33 -13.98 -11.76
C GLY A 107 5.82 -14.21 -11.54
N GLN A 108 6.65 -13.19 -11.75
CA GLN A 108 8.10 -13.28 -11.56
C GLN A 108 8.52 -12.59 -10.25
N THR A 109 9.37 -13.25 -9.47
CA THR A 109 9.98 -12.64 -8.30
C THR A 109 10.96 -11.57 -8.74
N ILE A 110 10.70 -10.32 -8.39
CA ILE A 110 11.58 -9.17 -8.68
C ILE A 110 12.33 -8.68 -7.44
N TYR A 111 11.88 -9.07 -6.24
CA TYR A 111 12.55 -8.80 -4.99
C TYR A 111 12.25 -9.92 -4.00
N ASP A 112 13.29 -10.42 -3.33
CA ASP A 112 13.18 -11.41 -2.26
C ASP A 112 14.23 -11.11 -1.20
N ARG A 113 13.76 -10.57 -0.07
CA ARG A 113 14.62 -10.20 1.06
C ARG A 113 15.27 -11.41 1.72
N LEU A 114 14.58 -12.56 1.72
CA LEU A 114 15.05 -13.76 2.41
C LEU A 114 16.16 -14.46 1.63
N ASN A 115 16.06 -14.45 0.30
CA ASN A 115 17.02 -15.12 -0.57
C ASN A 115 18.08 -14.20 -1.17
N ASN A 116 18.10 -12.92 -0.74
CA ASN A 116 19.10 -11.93 -1.14
C ASN A 116 19.19 -11.73 -2.68
N LEU A 117 18.08 -11.93 -3.38
CA LEU A 117 17.98 -11.71 -4.83
C LEU A 117 18.07 -10.22 -5.21
N ALA A 118 18.24 -9.33 -4.25
CA ALA A 118 18.55 -7.92 -4.46
C ALA A 118 19.98 -7.69 -4.98
N GLY A 119 20.49 -8.58 -5.77
CA GLY A 119 21.84 -8.52 -6.31
C GLY A 119 22.01 -9.07 -7.71
N ALA A 120 20.93 -9.56 -8.30
CA ALA A 120 20.96 -10.07 -9.67
C ALA A 120 20.62 -9.00 -10.71
N SER A 121 20.90 -7.75 -10.46
CA SER A 121 20.97 -6.73 -11.49
C SER A 121 22.42 -6.53 -11.93
N GLY A 122 22.99 -7.56 -12.48
CA GLY A 122 24.08 -7.42 -13.41
C GLY A 122 23.48 -6.94 -14.75
N ILE A 123 23.28 -5.67 -14.89
CA ILE A 123 23.29 -4.98 -16.18
C ILE A 123 23.99 -3.67 -15.94
#